data_3ceb8a12c4a52a2e1a9eaee7549e9f1a
#
_entry.id   3ceb8a12c4a52a2e1a9eaee7549e9f1a
#
_cell.length_a   1.000
_cell.length_b   1.000
_cell.length_c   1.000
_cell.angle_alpha   90.00
_cell.angle_beta   90.00
_cell.angle_gamma   90.00
#
_symmetry.space_group_name_H-M   'P 1'
#
loop_
_entity.id
_entity.type
_entity.pdbx_description
1 polymer ?
#
loop_
_entity_poly.entity_id
_entity_poly.type
_entity_poly.pdbx_seq_one_letter_code
_entity_poly.pdbx_strand_id
1 'polypeptide(L)'
;MRDPSSLADLTTPALVVESSVFDANCAAIDAVLPGDRPRPHVKAFKSTDLARRLHRDGHTGFCAATVREIEGMVAAGLGDDLLLANESLDVARLGRLADEADITVAVDSDATLDAAIHGGVRNVLVDVEIGLPRCGCDPDDAGRLAERARSAGLTVRGVMGYEGHLMMVSERSERIERVGAATDILLAAAERVGGDVVSGGGTGTFDTNRACTEIQAGSYTLMDTQYLQLDLPFGLALGVLATVVSVSRKGWIVVDAGLKALGMDHGNPSWEHGDVFFCSDEHTTLSPHEPTAWSVGDLVRLQPAHVDPTVAKHEQMWVVDGDTIVDRWAVDLRGW
;
A
#
# COMPACT_ATOMS: atom_id res chain seq x y z
N MET A 1 -14.06 -17.99 24.33
CA MET A 1 -14.56 -16.60 24.35
C MET A 1 -15.54 -16.48 23.19
N ARG A 2 -16.59 -15.67 23.30
CA ARG A 2 -17.42 -15.36 22.11
C ARG A 2 -16.62 -14.41 21.22
N ASP A 3 -16.80 -14.52 19.90
CA ASP A 3 -16.22 -13.54 19.00
C ASP A 3 -16.81 -12.15 19.31
N PRO A 4 -15.99 -11.08 19.27
CA PRO A 4 -16.46 -9.73 19.53
C PRO A 4 -17.48 -9.33 18.46
N SER A 5 -18.53 -8.62 18.88
CA SER A 5 -19.63 -8.19 18.01
C SER A 5 -19.71 -6.66 17.86
N SER A 6 -19.01 -5.94 18.72
CA SER A 6 -18.97 -4.46 18.71
C SER A 6 -17.57 -3.93 19.04
N LEU A 7 -17.34 -2.64 18.78
CA LEU A 7 -16.08 -1.97 19.16
C LEU A 7 -15.81 -2.06 20.68
N ALA A 8 -16.84 -2.03 21.49
CA ALA A 8 -16.72 -2.13 22.96
C ALA A 8 -16.22 -3.51 23.44
N ASP A 9 -16.33 -4.55 22.61
CA ASP A 9 -15.85 -5.91 22.93
C ASP A 9 -14.36 -6.09 22.61
N LEU A 10 -13.73 -5.14 21.88
CA LEU A 10 -12.35 -5.26 21.44
C LEU A 10 -11.36 -4.93 22.55
N THR A 11 -10.29 -5.71 22.61
CA THR A 11 -9.11 -5.34 23.38
C THR A 11 -8.29 -4.33 22.58
N THR A 12 -8.07 -3.15 23.16
CA THR A 12 -7.26 -2.09 22.58
C THR A 12 -5.76 -2.26 22.90
N PRO A 13 -4.84 -1.72 22.07
CA PRO A 13 -5.13 -1.07 20.80
C PRO A 13 -5.56 -2.07 19.72
N ALA A 14 -6.55 -1.71 18.91
CA ALA A 14 -7.06 -2.55 17.83
C ALA A 14 -7.13 -1.79 16.50
N LEU A 15 -6.74 -2.44 15.41
CA LEU A 15 -6.84 -1.87 14.07
C LEU A 15 -8.27 -2.08 13.53
N VAL A 16 -8.93 -1.00 13.14
CA VAL A 16 -10.31 -1.00 12.65
C VAL A 16 -10.41 -0.39 11.26
N VAL A 17 -11.32 -0.94 10.44
CA VAL A 17 -11.60 -0.47 9.07
C VAL A 17 -13.08 -0.20 8.94
N GLU A 18 -13.46 1.04 8.63
CA GLU A 18 -14.84 1.42 8.34
C GLU A 18 -15.25 0.91 6.96
N SER A 19 -16.18 -0.04 6.90
CA SER A 19 -16.56 -0.74 5.67
C SER A 19 -17.14 0.18 4.61
N SER A 20 -18.00 1.11 5.00
CA SER A 20 -18.64 2.05 4.08
C SER A 20 -17.63 2.99 3.41
N VAL A 21 -16.61 3.42 4.15
CA VAL A 21 -15.53 4.28 3.62
C VAL A 21 -14.59 3.49 2.73
N PHE A 22 -14.24 2.24 3.13
CA PHE A 22 -13.47 1.32 2.29
C PHE A 22 -14.15 1.08 0.94
N ASP A 23 -15.45 0.75 0.94
CA ASP A 23 -16.23 0.52 -0.28
C ASP A 23 -16.31 1.77 -1.17
N ALA A 24 -16.47 2.95 -0.56
CA ALA A 24 -16.45 4.21 -1.29
C ALA A 24 -15.09 4.50 -1.94
N ASN A 25 -13.99 4.19 -1.26
CA ASN A 25 -12.63 4.34 -1.80
C ASN A 25 -12.40 3.41 -3.00
N CYS A 26 -12.83 2.16 -2.92
CA CYS A 26 -12.74 1.20 -4.03
C CYS A 26 -13.57 1.69 -5.23
N ALA A 27 -14.80 2.12 -5.01
CA ALA A 27 -15.64 2.65 -6.08
C ALA A 27 -15.04 3.93 -6.72
N ALA A 28 -14.38 4.78 -5.95
CA ALA A 28 -13.78 6.01 -6.45
C ALA A 28 -12.58 5.76 -7.38
N ILE A 29 -11.73 4.77 -7.07
CA ILE A 29 -10.61 4.43 -7.97
C ILE A 29 -11.11 3.78 -9.26
N ASP A 30 -12.09 2.88 -9.17
CA ASP A 30 -12.66 2.18 -10.32
C ASP A 30 -13.38 3.11 -11.29
N ALA A 31 -13.99 4.18 -10.77
CA ALA A 31 -14.62 5.22 -11.59
C ALA A 31 -13.61 6.00 -12.46
N VAL A 32 -12.35 6.12 -12.02
CA VAL A 32 -11.28 6.84 -12.72
C VAL A 32 -10.43 5.90 -13.56
N LEU A 33 -10.18 4.70 -13.07
CA LEU A 33 -9.30 3.68 -13.68
C LEU A 33 -10.12 2.43 -14.03
N PRO A 34 -10.87 2.44 -15.13
CA PRO A 34 -11.75 1.31 -15.49
C PRO A 34 -10.95 0.08 -15.95
N GLY A 35 -11.54 -1.10 -15.77
CA GLY A 35 -10.97 -2.38 -16.22
C GLY A 35 -9.76 -2.81 -15.40
N ASP A 36 -8.74 -3.30 -16.06
CA ASP A 36 -7.54 -3.87 -15.44
C ASP A 36 -6.45 -2.81 -15.13
N ARG A 37 -6.77 -1.52 -15.26
CA ARG A 37 -5.80 -0.46 -14.94
C ARG A 37 -5.44 -0.35 -13.46
N PRO A 38 -6.34 -0.53 -12.48
CA PRO A 38 -5.92 -0.62 -11.08
C PRO A 38 -5.21 -1.94 -10.83
N ARG A 39 -3.97 -1.89 -10.35
CA ARG A 39 -3.22 -3.03 -9.84
C ARG A 39 -2.96 -2.82 -8.36
N PRO A 40 -3.88 -3.26 -7.47
CA PRO A 40 -3.77 -2.97 -6.04
C PRO A 40 -2.46 -3.46 -5.44
N HIS A 41 -1.76 -2.56 -4.72
CA HIS A 41 -0.49 -2.89 -4.10
C HIS A 41 -0.70 -3.41 -2.68
N VAL A 42 -0.46 -4.71 -2.47
CA VAL A 42 -0.74 -5.39 -1.18
C VAL A 42 0.09 -4.89 -0.02
N LYS A 43 1.25 -4.24 -0.27
CA LYS A 43 2.11 -3.69 0.79
C LYS A 43 1.39 -2.69 1.70
N ALA A 44 0.35 -2.00 1.20
CA ALA A 44 -0.37 -1.01 1.99
C ALA A 44 -1.26 -1.66 3.06
N PHE A 45 -1.89 -2.77 2.74
CA PHE A 45 -2.86 -3.43 3.62
C PHE A 45 -2.42 -4.80 4.16
N LYS A 46 -1.43 -5.48 3.55
CA LYS A 46 -0.79 -6.72 4.03
C LYS A 46 -1.76 -7.84 4.44
N SER A 47 -2.88 -7.97 3.73
CA SER A 47 -3.97 -8.89 4.04
C SER A 47 -4.44 -9.64 2.82
N THR A 48 -4.40 -10.98 2.86
CA THR A 48 -5.00 -11.81 1.80
C THR A 48 -6.52 -11.75 1.82
N ASP A 49 -7.15 -11.51 2.97
CA ASP A 49 -8.61 -11.36 3.08
C ASP A 49 -9.08 -10.09 2.38
N LEU A 50 -8.38 -8.96 2.58
CA LEU A 50 -8.66 -7.72 1.84
C LEU A 50 -8.38 -7.92 0.34
N ALA A 51 -7.28 -8.59 -0.03
CA ALA A 51 -7.01 -8.90 -1.43
C ALA A 51 -8.12 -9.75 -2.07
N ARG A 52 -8.67 -10.76 -1.37
CA ARG A 52 -9.83 -11.53 -1.82
C ARG A 52 -11.08 -10.65 -1.98
N ARG A 53 -11.25 -9.65 -1.12
CA ARG A 53 -12.36 -8.69 -1.25
C ARG A 53 -12.23 -7.91 -2.57
N LEU A 54 -11.04 -7.36 -2.86
CA LEU A 54 -10.75 -6.66 -4.11
C LEU A 54 -10.87 -7.59 -5.33
N HIS A 55 -10.42 -8.85 -5.20
CA HIS A 55 -10.56 -9.82 -6.28
C HIS A 55 -12.03 -10.12 -6.62
N ARG A 56 -12.90 -10.23 -5.63
CA ARG A 56 -14.37 -10.36 -5.86
C ARG A 56 -14.98 -9.14 -6.55
N ASP A 57 -14.37 -7.96 -6.37
CA ASP A 57 -14.80 -6.72 -7.03
C ASP A 57 -14.25 -6.58 -8.46
N GLY A 58 -13.43 -7.54 -8.92
CA GLY A 58 -12.97 -7.64 -10.30
C GLY A 58 -11.46 -7.37 -10.51
N HIS A 59 -10.70 -7.07 -9.46
CA HIS A 59 -9.24 -6.93 -9.60
C HIS A 59 -8.57 -8.29 -9.74
N THR A 60 -8.03 -8.60 -10.93
CA THR A 60 -7.41 -9.89 -11.24
C THR A 60 -5.91 -9.90 -10.98
N GLY A 61 -5.23 -8.75 -11.08
CA GLY A 61 -3.80 -8.60 -10.86
C GLY A 61 -3.48 -7.80 -9.61
N PHE A 62 -2.39 -8.18 -8.93
CA PHE A 62 -1.91 -7.50 -7.72
C PHE A 62 -0.43 -7.16 -7.82
N CYS A 63 -0.03 -6.14 -7.06
CA CYS A 63 1.35 -5.72 -6.92
C CYS A 63 1.84 -6.00 -5.49
N ALA A 64 3.06 -6.51 -5.36
CA ALA A 64 3.73 -6.79 -4.10
C ALA A 64 5.11 -6.13 -4.06
N ALA A 65 5.60 -5.80 -2.88
CA ALA A 65 6.92 -5.21 -2.66
C ALA A 65 7.96 -6.23 -2.19
N THR A 66 7.53 -7.39 -1.69
CA THR A 66 8.44 -8.41 -1.16
C THR A 66 8.08 -9.80 -1.68
N VAL A 67 9.09 -10.67 -1.72
CA VAL A 67 8.87 -12.10 -2.06
C VAL A 67 7.93 -12.74 -1.04
N ARG A 68 7.98 -12.32 0.24
CA ARG A 68 7.07 -12.79 1.29
C ARG A 68 5.60 -12.48 0.99
N GLU A 69 5.31 -11.28 0.49
CA GLU A 69 3.95 -10.90 0.07
C GLU A 69 3.47 -11.78 -1.10
N ILE A 70 4.32 -12.01 -2.11
CA ILE A 70 4.00 -12.94 -3.22
C ILE A 70 3.71 -14.35 -2.70
N GLU A 71 4.57 -14.91 -1.81
CA GLU A 71 4.35 -16.24 -1.20
C GLU A 71 2.98 -16.34 -0.52
N GLY A 72 2.61 -15.31 0.25
CA GLY A 72 1.31 -15.27 0.92
C GLY A 72 0.13 -15.18 -0.06
N MET A 73 0.25 -14.38 -1.13
CA MET A 73 -0.77 -14.28 -2.17
C MET A 73 -0.96 -15.60 -2.92
N VAL A 74 0.13 -16.27 -3.29
CA VAL A 74 0.10 -17.60 -3.93
C VAL A 74 -0.57 -18.63 -3.00
N ALA A 75 -0.15 -18.70 -1.73
CA ALA A 75 -0.73 -19.59 -0.74
C ALA A 75 -2.23 -19.34 -0.50
N ALA A 76 -2.68 -18.10 -0.72
CA ALA A 76 -4.09 -17.71 -0.62
C ALA A 76 -4.92 -18.02 -1.87
N GLY A 77 -4.30 -18.55 -2.95
CA GLY A 77 -4.95 -18.82 -4.23
C GLY A 77 -5.18 -17.57 -5.09
N LEU A 78 -4.37 -16.54 -4.91
CA LEU A 78 -4.42 -15.25 -5.64
C LEU A 78 -3.16 -15.08 -6.51
N GLY A 79 -2.73 -16.15 -7.17
CA GLY A 79 -1.48 -16.22 -7.95
C GLY A 79 -1.61 -16.04 -9.46
N ASP A 80 -2.78 -15.64 -9.97
CA ASP A 80 -3.06 -15.63 -11.41
C ASP A 80 -2.31 -14.54 -12.19
N ASP A 81 -2.05 -13.37 -11.59
CA ASP A 81 -1.24 -12.28 -12.16
C ASP A 81 -0.63 -11.45 -11.02
N LEU A 82 0.60 -11.76 -10.64
CA LEU A 82 1.33 -11.09 -9.57
C LEU A 82 2.54 -10.32 -10.13
N LEU A 83 2.68 -9.07 -9.73
CA LEU A 83 3.87 -8.26 -10.00
C LEU A 83 4.67 -8.08 -8.70
N LEU A 84 5.89 -8.64 -8.66
CA LEU A 84 6.90 -8.24 -7.69
C LEU A 84 7.54 -6.94 -8.16
N ALA A 85 7.00 -5.80 -7.70
CA ALA A 85 7.49 -4.47 -8.04
C ALA A 85 8.68 -4.07 -7.15
N ASN A 86 9.67 -4.92 -7.11
CA ASN A 86 10.92 -4.74 -6.39
C ASN A 86 11.98 -5.70 -6.95
N GLU A 87 13.22 -5.32 -6.85
CA GLU A 87 14.37 -6.14 -7.23
C GLU A 87 14.63 -7.21 -6.18
N SER A 88 14.88 -8.44 -6.63
CA SER A 88 15.20 -9.56 -5.73
C SER A 88 16.39 -10.36 -6.23
N LEU A 89 17.28 -10.70 -5.31
CA LEU A 89 18.38 -11.66 -5.52
C LEU A 89 18.10 -13.03 -4.89
N ASP A 90 16.92 -13.24 -4.31
CA ASP A 90 16.52 -14.49 -3.66
C ASP A 90 16.07 -15.53 -4.70
N VAL A 91 17.05 -16.12 -5.36
CA VAL A 91 16.89 -17.10 -6.44
C VAL A 91 16.07 -18.31 -6.02
N ALA A 92 16.31 -18.84 -4.82
CA ALA A 92 15.64 -20.05 -4.34
C ALA A 92 14.14 -19.85 -4.10
N ARG A 93 13.75 -18.66 -3.59
CA ARG A 93 12.34 -18.30 -3.40
C ARG A 93 11.66 -18.02 -4.74
N LEU A 94 12.31 -17.26 -5.62
CA LEU A 94 11.78 -16.97 -6.96
C LEU A 94 11.51 -18.25 -7.76
N GLY A 95 12.41 -19.26 -7.72
CA GLY A 95 12.22 -20.54 -8.40
C GLY A 95 10.98 -21.29 -7.95
N ARG A 96 10.73 -21.34 -6.63
CA ARG A 96 9.51 -21.98 -6.11
C ARG A 96 8.23 -21.27 -6.59
N LEU A 97 8.23 -19.95 -6.55
CA LEU A 97 7.07 -19.15 -6.94
C LEU A 97 6.78 -19.26 -8.44
N ALA A 98 7.82 -19.31 -9.28
CA ALA A 98 7.68 -19.42 -10.73
C ALA A 98 6.99 -20.72 -11.19
N ASP A 99 7.06 -21.78 -10.36
CA ASP A 99 6.39 -23.07 -10.62
C ASP A 99 4.92 -23.07 -10.17
N GLU A 100 4.53 -22.20 -9.23
CA GLU A 100 3.24 -22.22 -8.57
C GLU A 100 2.27 -21.14 -9.07
N ALA A 101 2.79 -20.05 -9.67
CA ALA A 101 1.98 -18.88 -10.03
C ALA A 101 2.51 -18.14 -11.27
N ASP A 102 1.67 -17.31 -11.88
CA ASP A 102 2.09 -16.36 -12.92
C ASP A 102 2.66 -15.10 -12.27
N ILE A 103 3.99 -15.01 -12.28
CA ILE A 103 4.72 -13.94 -11.61
C ILE A 103 5.52 -13.14 -12.64
N THR A 104 5.36 -11.85 -12.58
CA THR A 104 6.25 -10.87 -13.23
C THR A 104 7.17 -10.27 -12.18
N VAL A 105 8.46 -10.14 -12.47
CA VAL A 105 9.47 -9.59 -11.56
C VAL A 105 10.09 -8.35 -12.17
N ALA A 106 10.29 -7.32 -11.36
CA ALA A 106 11.06 -6.14 -11.76
C ALA A 106 12.56 -6.47 -11.84
N VAL A 107 13.21 -5.95 -12.87
CA VAL A 107 14.67 -6.07 -13.06
C VAL A 107 15.26 -4.74 -13.53
N ASP A 108 16.34 -4.31 -12.91
CA ASP A 108 17.02 -3.05 -13.20
C ASP A 108 18.51 -3.19 -13.54
N SER A 109 19.04 -4.41 -13.44
CA SER A 109 20.47 -4.69 -13.59
C SER A 109 20.72 -6.09 -14.12
N ASP A 110 21.95 -6.33 -14.57
CA ASP A 110 22.36 -7.67 -14.95
C ASP A 110 22.25 -8.66 -13.77
N ALA A 111 22.49 -8.21 -12.54
CA ALA A 111 22.42 -9.07 -11.36
C ALA A 111 20.98 -9.49 -11.03
N THR A 112 20.02 -8.57 -11.06
CA THR A 112 18.61 -8.86 -10.83
C THR A 112 18.01 -9.69 -11.95
N LEU A 113 18.43 -9.44 -13.20
CA LEU A 113 18.04 -10.26 -14.35
C LEU A 113 18.61 -11.69 -14.24
N ASP A 114 19.88 -11.85 -13.83
CA ASP A 114 20.47 -13.18 -13.58
C ASP A 114 19.73 -13.95 -12.49
N ALA A 115 19.34 -13.27 -11.40
CA ALA A 115 18.53 -13.89 -10.37
C ALA A 115 17.17 -14.36 -10.91
N ALA A 116 16.49 -13.56 -11.73
CA ALA A 116 15.24 -13.95 -12.37
C ALA A 116 15.41 -15.17 -13.30
N ILE A 117 16.46 -15.18 -14.13
CA ILE A 117 16.80 -16.31 -15.03
C ILE A 117 17.06 -17.58 -14.22
N HIS A 118 17.96 -17.53 -13.23
CA HIS A 118 18.31 -18.68 -12.39
C HIS A 118 17.14 -19.16 -11.55
N GLY A 119 16.26 -18.24 -11.12
CA GLY A 119 15.02 -18.57 -10.42
C GLY A 119 13.94 -19.18 -11.31
N GLY A 120 14.13 -19.22 -12.64
CA GLY A 120 13.13 -19.79 -13.56
C GLY A 120 11.87 -18.91 -13.70
N VAL A 121 11.96 -17.61 -13.41
CA VAL A 121 10.89 -16.63 -13.65
C VAL A 121 10.63 -16.55 -15.15
N ARG A 122 9.37 -16.42 -15.54
CA ARG A 122 8.98 -16.37 -16.95
C ARG A 122 8.82 -14.96 -17.49
N ASN A 123 8.31 -14.05 -16.65
CA ASN A 123 7.95 -12.70 -17.07
C ASN A 123 8.73 -11.66 -16.27
N VAL A 124 9.20 -10.63 -16.95
CA VAL A 124 9.88 -9.50 -16.33
C VAL A 124 9.34 -8.16 -16.83
N LEU A 125 9.40 -7.15 -15.98
CA LEU A 125 9.34 -5.74 -16.35
C LEU A 125 10.72 -5.12 -16.11
N VAL A 126 11.16 -4.28 -17.02
CA VAL A 126 12.38 -3.48 -16.80
C VAL A 126 12.00 -2.28 -15.95
N ASP A 127 12.59 -2.20 -14.75
CA ASP A 127 12.40 -1.04 -13.86
C ASP A 127 13.34 0.09 -14.30
N VAL A 128 12.78 1.28 -14.45
CA VAL A 128 13.46 2.46 -15.01
C VAL A 128 13.48 3.59 -13.99
N GLU A 129 14.63 4.20 -13.75
CA GLU A 129 14.76 5.39 -12.92
C GLU A 129 14.10 6.60 -13.63
N ILE A 130 13.04 7.15 -13.00
CA ILE A 130 12.25 8.26 -13.52
C ILE A 130 12.23 9.48 -12.60
N GLY A 131 13.24 9.60 -11.74
CA GLY A 131 13.44 10.74 -10.84
C GLY A 131 13.40 10.44 -9.35
N LEU A 132 12.98 9.24 -8.94
CA LEU A 132 13.11 8.78 -7.56
C LEU A 132 14.46 8.07 -7.39
N PRO A 133 15.42 8.60 -6.60
CA PRO A 133 16.74 7.97 -6.43
C PRO A 133 16.62 6.71 -5.52
N ARG A 134 16.14 5.61 -6.10
CA ARG A 134 15.98 4.33 -5.39
C ARG A 134 16.48 3.18 -6.26
N CYS A 135 15.61 2.39 -6.84
CA CYS A 135 15.88 1.35 -7.84
C CYS A 135 15.53 1.87 -9.24
N GLY A 136 15.82 1.07 -10.24
CA GLY A 136 15.61 1.37 -11.64
C GLY A 136 16.92 1.56 -12.40
N CYS A 137 17.01 0.99 -13.60
CA CYS A 137 18.14 1.19 -14.49
C CYS A 137 18.13 2.60 -15.10
N ASP A 138 19.29 3.02 -15.63
CA ASP A 138 19.35 4.17 -16.50
C ASP A 138 18.41 3.96 -17.71
N PRO A 139 17.56 4.95 -18.07
CA PRO A 139 16.65 4.84 -19.22
C PRO A 139 17.32 4.43 -20.52
N ASP A 140 18.58 4.81 -20.74
CA ASP A 140 19.34 4.44 -21.95
C ASP A 140 19.78 2.98 -21.94
N ASP A 141 19.87 2.32 -20.78
CA ASP A 141 20.26 0.90 -20.63
C ASP A 141 19.07 -0.07 -20.68
N ALA A 142 17.84 0.43 -20.55
CA ALA A 142 16.61 -0.38 -20.47
C ALA A 142 16.46 -1.33 -21.68
N GLY A 143 16.72 -0.85 -22.89
CA GLY A 143 16.65 -1.66 -24.12
C GLY A 143 17.63 -2.83 -24.12
N ARG A 144 18.86 -2.62 -23.62
CA ARG A 144 19.90 -3.67 -23.51
C ARG A 144 19.45 -4.77 -22.53
N LEU A 145 18.92 -4.40 -21.37
CA LEU A 145 18.40 -5.36 -20.39
C LEU A 145 17.25 -6.17 -20.97
N ALA A 146 16.32 -5.52 -21.68
CA ALA A 146 15.20 -6.20 -22.32
C ALA A 146 15.66 -7.21 -23.39
N GLU A 147 16.65 -6.85 -24.23
CA GLU A 147 17.20 -7.75 -25.24
C GLU A 147 17.91 -8.95 -24.59
N ARG A 148 18.67 -8.72 -23.52
CA ARG A 148 19.31 -9.77 -22.75
C ARG A 148 18.28 -10.73 -22.12
N ALA A 149 17.19 -10.20 -21.54
CA ALA A 149 16.10 -11.00 -20.98
C ALA A 149 15.45 -11.90 -22.04
N ARG A 150 15.12 -11.34 -23.21
CA ARG A 150 14.56 -12.11 -24.34
C ARG A 150 15.53 -13.18 -24.85
N SER A 151 16.81 -12.85 -24.96
CA SER A 151 17.86 -13.81 -25.38
C SER A 151 18.01 -14.97 -24.41
N ALA A 152 17.68 -14.76 -23.12
CA ALA A 152 17.64 -15.79 -22.09
C ALA A 152 16.29 -16.56 -22.05
N GLY A 153 15.34 -16.22 -22.92
CA GLY A 153 14.04 -16.91 -23.03
C GLY A 153 12.93 -16.34 -22.12
N LEU A 154 13.13 -15.19 -21.48
CA LEU A 154 12.11 -14.53 -20.69
C LEU A 154 11.17 -13.70 -21.55
N THR A 155 9.91 -13.59 -21.12
CA THR A 155 8.94 -12.64 -21.66
C THR A 155 9.17 -11.28 -21.01
N VAL A 156 9.55 -10.28 -21.80
CA VAL A 156 9.62 -8.88 -21.36
C VAL A 156 8.23 -8.28 -21.59
N ARG A 157 7.46 -8.10 -20.52
CA ARG A 157 6.09 -7.55 -20.58
C ARG A 157 6.07 -6.05 -20.91
N GLY A 158 7.14 -5.34 -20.57
CA GLY A 158 7.27 -3.90 -20.77
C GLY A 158 8.19 -3.26 -19.73
N VAL A 159 7.78 -2.09 -19.26
CA VAL A 159 8.55 -1.28 -18.30
C VAL A 159 7.73 -1.00 -17.04
N MET A 160 8.42 -0.74 -15.93
CA MET A 160 7.86 -0.05 -14.79
C MET A 160 8.76 1.12 -14.37
N GLY A 161 8.16 2.07 -13.66
CA GLY A 161 8.86 3.18 -13.04
C GLY A 161 7.96 3.85 -12.01
N TYR A 162 8.55 4.26 -10.88
CA TYR A 162 7.76 4.81 -9.78
C TYR A 162 8.14 6.25 -9.49
N GLU A 163 7.19 7.15 -9.66
CA GLU A 163 7.31 8.58 -9.38
C GLU A 163 7.03 8.91 -7.89
N GLY A 164 7.58 8.12 -6.96
CA GLY A 164 7.30 8.24 -5.52
C GLY A 164 7.62 9.61 -4.92
N HIS A 165 8.61 10.31 -5.46
CA HIS A 165 8.97 11.67 -5.06
C HIS A 165 7.89 12.71 -5.40
N LEU A 166 6.88 12.34 -6.19
CA LEU A 166 5.77 13.21 -6.61
C LEU A 166 4.46 12.91 -5.90
N MET A 167 4.42 11.83 -5.10
CA MET A 167 3.19 11.38 -4.42
C MET A 167 2.56 12.45 -3.54
N MET A 168 3.38 13.34 -2.94
CA MET A 168 2.95 14.34 -1.97
C MET A 168 3.04 15.78 -2.50
N VAL A 169 3.16 15.96 -3.81
CA VAL A 169 3.06 17.30 -4.42
C VAL A 169 1.62 17.80 -4.27
N SER A 170 1.41 18.79 -3.40
CA SER A 170 0.07 19.27 -3.00
C SER A 170 -0.64 19.99 -4.13
N GLU A 171 0.08 20.87 -4.86
CA GLU A 171 -0.50 21.58 -6.00
C GLU A 171 -0.78 20.64 -7.16
N ARG A 172 -2.07 20.46 -7.51
CA ARG A 172 -2.50 19.53 -8.55
C ARG A 172 -1.90 19.81 -9.93
N SER A 173 -1.82 21.10 -10.31
CA SER A 173 -1.23 21.50 -11.61
C SER A 173 0.26 21.16 -11.68
N GLU A 174 1.01 21.43 -10.63
CA GLU A 174 2.42 21.06 -10.52
C GLU A 174 2.58 19.54 -10.55
N ARG A 175 1.73 18.80 -9.82
CA ARG A 175 1.76 17.32 -9.80
C ARG A 175 1.52 16.75 -11.20
N ILE A 176 0.54 17.26 -11.96
CA ILE A 176 0.28 16.85 -13.34
C ILE A 176 1.50 17.07 -14.24
N GLU A 177 2.11 18.26 -14.19
CA GLU A 177 3.27 18.61 -15.00
C GLU A 177 4.46 17.69 -14.69
N ARG A 178 4.78 17.53 -13.39
CA ARG A 178 5.94 16.74 -12.98
C ARG A 178 5.74 15.23 -13.21
N VAL A 179 4.54 14.72 -12.99
CA VAL A 179 4.19 13.32 -13.33
C VAL A 179 4.30 13.12 -14.84
N GLY A 180 3.82 14.07 -15.65
CA GLY A 180 4.00 14.04 -17.11
C GLY A 180 5.47 13.92 -17.50
N ALA A 181 6.33 14.77 -16.95
CA ALA A 181 7.76 14.74 -17.24
C ALA A 181 8.44 13.41 -16.83
N ALA A 182 8.08 12.85 -15.66
CA ALA A 182 8.59 11.56 -15.21
C ALA A 182 8.10 10.41 -16.12
N THR A 183 6.83 10.43 -16.50
CA THR A 183 6.25 9.39 -17.38
C THR A 183 6.74 9.51 -18.83
N ASP A 184 7.14 10.69 -19.32
CA ASP A 184 7.78 10.83 -20.63
C ASP A 184 9.11 10.08 -20.69
N ILE A 185 9.90 10.06 -19.59
CA ILE A 185 11.12 9.25 -19.48
C ILE A 185 10.77 7.76 -19.58
N LEU A 186 9.73 7.33 -18.86
CA LEU A 186 9.28 5.93 -18.87
C LEU A 186 8.80 5.50 -20.25
N LEU A 187 8.03 6.34 -20.95
CA LEU A 187 7.53 6.06 -22.29
C LEU A 187 8.66 5.97 -23.31
N ALA A 188 9.67 6.85 -23.23
CA ALA A 188 10.85 6.78 -24.09
C ALA A 188 11.66 5.48 -23.87
N ALA A 189 11.73 4.98 -22.64
CA ALA A 189 12.30 3.68 -22.32
C ALA A 189 11.42 2.54 -22.88
N ALA A 190 10.09 2.64 -22.74
CA ALA A 190 9.15 1.66 -23.25
C ALA A 190 9.26 1.45 -24.76
N GLU A 191 9.50 2.51 -25.54
CA GLU A 191 9.73 2.39 -26.98
C GLU A 191 10.97 1.52 -27.33
N ARG A 192 12.01 1.56 -26.47
CA ARG A 192 13.23 0.75 -26.65
C ARG A 192 13.08 -0.66 -26.12
N VAL A 193 12.33 -0.82 -25.03
CA VAL A 193 12.08 -2.10 -24.37
C VAL A 193 11.03 -2.91 -25.13
N GLY A 194 9.97 -2.29 -25.63
CA GLY A 194 8.80 -2.97 -26.17
C GLY A 194 7.99 -3.70 -25.09
N GLY A 195 6.93 -4.38 -25.50
CA GLY A 195 5.93 -4.96 -24.63
C GLY A 195 4.73 -4.02 -24.46
N ASP A 196 3.66 -4.52 -23.84
CA ASP A 196 2.38 -3.81 -23.78
C ASP A 196 2.11 -3.16 -22.41
N VAL A 197 2.97 -3.43 -21.42
CA VAL A 197 2.80 -2.95 -20.04
C VAL A 197 3.70 -1.73 -19.80
N VAL A 198 3.07 -0.65 -19.34
CA VAL A 198 3.73 0.49 -18.72
C VAL A 198 3.13 0.60 -17.31
N SER A 199 3.90 0.18 -16.31
CA SER A 199 3.46 0.06 -14.93
C SER A 199 4.04 1.16 -14.05
N GLY A 200 3.22 1.80 -13.23
CA GLY A 200 3.69 2.88 -12.36
C GLY A 200 2.57 3.47 -11.53
N GLY A 201 2.79 4.68 -11.06
CA GLY A 201 1.79 5.39 -10.26
C GLY A 201 1.65 4.89 -8.83
N GLY A 202 0.83 5.59 -8.09
CA GLY A 202 0.45 5.27 -6.72
C GLY A 202 -0.78 6.07 -6.32
N THR A 203 -1.18 5.99 -5.05
CA THR A 203 -2.40 6.66 -4.56
C THR A 203 -2.38 8.17 -4.81
N GLY A 204 -1.22 8.83 -4.67
CA GLY A 204 -1.13 10.29 -4.87
C GLY A 204 -1.15 10.74 -6.33
N THR A 205 -0.91 9.84 -7.28
CA THR A 205 -0.80 10.16 -8.71
C THR A 205 -1.77 9.38 -9.60
N PHE A 206 -2.66 8.57 -9.02
CA PHE A 206 -3.50 7.62 -9.74
C PHE A 206 -4.32 8.26 -10.87
N ASP A 207 -4.76 9.49 -10.70
CA ASP A 207 -5.61 10.23 -11.64
C ASP A 207 -4.82 11.20 -12.53
N THR A 208 -3.56 11.46 -12.21
CA THR A 208 -2.64 12.32 -12.97
C THR A 208 -1.69 11.53 -13.86
N ASN A 209 -1.37 10.29 -13.50
CA ASN A 209 -0.57 9.38 -14.31
C ASN A 209 -1.44 8.73 -15.39
N ARG A 210 -1.48 9.36 -16.57
CA ARG A 210 -2.29 8.91 -17.72
C ARG A 210 -1.52 8.01 -18.69
N ALA A 211 -0.21 7.98 -18.58
CA ALA A 211 0.67 7.26 -19.50
C ALA A 211 0.73 5.76 -19.17
N CYS A 212 0.63 5.39 -17.90
CA CYS A 212 0.70 4.00 -17.49
C CYS A 212 -0.55 3.20 -17.89
N THR A 213 -0.32 1.98 -18.38
CA THR A 213 -1.38 1.02 -18.68
C THR A 213 -1.96 0.40 -17.42
N GLU A 214 -1.15 0.33 -16.34
CA GLU A 214 -1.57 -0.10 -15.01
C GLU A 214 -1.01 0.80 -13.90
N ILE A 215 -1.79 0.99 -12.83
CA ILE A 215 -1.49 1.88 -11.71
C ILE A 215 -1.35 1.06 -10.42
N GLN A 216 -0.17 1.13 -9.79
CA GLN A 216 0.21 0.37 -8.60
C GLN A 216 -0.25 1.04 -7.29
N ALA A 217 -1.50 1.46 -7.19
CA ALA A 217 -2.02 2.11 -5.99
C ALA A 217 -2.47 1.08 -4.94
N GLY A 218 -2.19 1.33 -3.66
CA GLY A 218 -2.62 0.45 -2.57
C GLY A 218 -3.25 1.21 -1.39
N SER A 219 -2.61 2.31 -0.97
CA SER A 219 -3.03 3.07 0.22
C SER A 219 -4.42 3.69 0.10
N TYR A 220 -4.96 3.86 -1.11
CA TYR A 220 -6.32 4.37 -1.34
C TYR A 220 -7.38 3.55 -0.62
N THR A 221 -7.18 2.24 -0.47
CA THR A 221 -8.16 1.34 0.18
C THR A 221 -8.44 1.73 1.62
N LEU A 222 -7.42 2.11 2.35
CA LEU A 222 -7.44 2.37 3.79
C LEU A 222 -7.21 3.85 4.14
N MET A 223 -6.38 4.53 3.36
CA MET A 223 -5.94 5.92 3.51
C MET A 223 -5.21 6.19 4.83
N ASP A 224 -4.53 7.33 4.85
CA ASP A 224 -3.88 7.91 6.02
C ASP A 224 -3.94 9.45 5.99
N THR A 225 -3.52 10.07 7.07
CA THR A 225 -3.63 11.54 7.18
C THR A 225 -2.62 12.27 6.33
N GLN A 226 -1.56 11.62 5.85
CA GLN A 226 -0.63 12.21 4.91
C GLN A 226 -1.28 12.39 3.54
N TYR A 227 -1.90 11.35 2.99
CA TYR A 227 -2.63 11.43 1.72
C TYR A 227 -3.87 12.33 1.81
N LEU A 228 -4.49 12.46 3.00
CA LEU A 228 -5.61 13.38 3.19
C LEU A 228 -5.26 14.85 2.94
N GLN A 229 -3.97 15.22 2.95
CA GLN A 229 -3.52 16.57 2.62
C GLN A 229 -3.62 16.89 1.11
N LEU A 230 -3.86 15.87 0.29
CA LEU A 230 -4.05 16.00 -1.15
C LEU A 230 -5.54 16.08 -1.49
N ASP A 231 -5.87 16.72 -2.59
CA ASP A 231 -7.22 16.73 -3.16
C ASP A 231 -7.50 15.40 -3.87
N LEU A 232 -7.76 14.34 -3.09
CA LEU A 232 -8.08 12.99 -3.56
C LEU A 232 -9.50 12.60 -3.12
N PRO A 233 -10.21 11.75 -3.87
CA PRO A 233 -11.60 11.38 -3.58
C PRO A 233 -11.72 10.29 -2.50
N PHE A 234 -10.67 10.01 -1.74
CA PHE A 234 -10.60 8.91 -0.78
C PHE A 234 -10.76 9.37 0.66
N GLY A 235 -11.52 8.62 1.45
CA GLY A 235 -11.71 8.84 2.87
C GLY A 235 -10.81 7.97 3.75
N LEU A 236 -10.64 8.36 5.02
CA LEU A 236 -9.91 7.58 6.03
C LEU A 236 -10.77 6.40 6.48
N ALA A 237 -10.52 5.21 5.91
CA ALA A 237 -11.20 3.99 6.33
C ALA A 237 -10.51 3.35 7.56
N LEU A 238 -9.17 3.46 7.65
CA LEU A 238 -8.37 2.88 8.72
C LEU A 238 -8.35 3.77 9.96
N GLY A 239 -8.38 3.14 11.13
CA GLY A 239 -8.12 3.79 12.41
C GLY A 239 -7.54 2.81 13.42
N VAL A 240 -6.86 3.33 14.43
CA VAL A 240 -6.43 2.57 15.61
C VAL A 240 -7.37 2.93 16.75
N LEU A 241 -8.18 1.96 17.16
CA LEU A 241 -9.05 2.06 18.33
C LEU A 241 -8.17 1.94 19.58
N ALA A 242 -8.33 2.89 20.49
CA ALA A 242 -7.60 2.96 21.74
C ALA A 242 -8.55 3.28 22.90
N THR A 243 -8.17 2.93 24.12
CA THR A 243 -8.92 3.22 25.32
C THR A 243 -8.28 4.34 26.13
N VAL A 244 -9.08 5.28 26.63
CA VAL A 244 -8.61 6.28 27.59
C VAL A 244 -8.24 5.59 28.89
N VAL A 245 -6.95 5.60 29.24
CA VAL A 245 -6.41 4.97 30.44
C VAL A 245 -6.13 5.98 31.58
N SER A 246 -6.08 7.26 31.24
CA SER A 246 -5.86 8.34 32.23
C SER A 246 -6.49 9.66 31.78
N VAL A 247 -7.07 10.37 32.74
CA VAL A 247 -7.61 11.73 32.56
C VAL A 247 -6.96 12.67 33.54
N SER A 248 -6.32 13.72 33.02
CA SER A 248 -5.62 14.72 33.83
C SER A 248 -6.54 15.88 34.23
N ARG A 249 -6.44 16.33 35.50
CA ARG A 249 -7.08 17.58 35.94
C ARG A 249 -6.55 18.83 35.22
N LYS A 250 -5.44 18.70 34.49
CA LYS A 250 -4.84 19.78 33.69
C LYS A 250 -5.37 19.83 32.26
N GLY A 251 -6.33 18.95 31.91
CA GLY A 251 -7.08 19.01 30.66
C GLY A 251 -6.63 18.06 29.53
N TRP A 252 -5.63 17.20 29.74
CA TRP A 252 -5.30 16.17 28.76
C TRP A 252 -5.81 14.79 29.14
N ILE A 253 -5.93 13.91 28.17
CA ILE A 253 -6.20 12.48 28.34
C ILE A 253 -5.04 11.66 27.78
N VAL A 254 -4.91 10.42 28.24
CA VAL A 254 -3.90 9.45 27.73
C VAL A 254 -4.61 8.20 27.29
N VAL A 255 -4.26 7.72 26.10
CA VAL A 255 -4.78 6.47 25.53
C VAL A 255 -3.70 5.41 25.44
N ASP A 256 -4.09 4.13 25.39
CA ASP A 256 -3.23 2.94 25.40
C ASP A 256 -2.63 2.56 24.03
N ALA A 257 -2.60 3.48 23.09
CA ALA A 257 -1.98 3.31 21.79
C ALA A 257 -0.81 4.31 21.61
N GLY A 258 0.33 3.85 21.16
CA GLY A 258 1.54 4.63 20.87
C GLY A 258 2.33 4.04 19.71
N LEU A 259 3.66 4.22 19.71
CA LEU A 259 4.54 3.77 18.62
C LEU A 259 4.45 2.27 18.33
N LYS A 260 4.07 1.44 19.31
CA LYS A 260 3.89 0.00 19.12
C LYS A 260 2.63 -0.34 18.31
N ALA A 261 1.68 0.58 18.21
CA ALA A 261 0.42 0.40 17.45
C ALA A 261 0.32 1.31 16.22
N LEU A 262 1.18 2.33 16.09
CA LEU A 262 1.12 3.37 15.05
C LEU A 262 2.45 3.49 14.31
N GLY A 263 2.39 3.55 12.98
CA GLY A 263 3.51 3.97 12.15
C GLY A 263 3.65 5.49 12.19
N MET A 264 4.81 5.98 12.65
CA MET A 264 5.01 7.39 12.94
C MET A 264 6.17 8.02 12.15
N ASP A 265 6.59 7.38 11.09
CA ASP A 265 7.62 7.87 10.17
C ASP A 265 7.16 9.10 9.36
N HIS A 266 5.84 9.31 9.22
CA HIS A 266 5.24 10.49 8.61
C HIS A 266 4.65 11.48 9.62
N GLY A 267 4.88 11.29 10.91
CA GLY A 267 4.42 12.15 11.98
C GLY A 267 3.41 11.52 12.93
N ASN A 268 2.81 12.35 13.77
CA ASN A 268 1.81 11.90 14.75
C ASN A 268 0.50 11.49 14.04
N PRO A 269 -0.28 10.58 14.66
CA PRO A 269 -1.66 10.36 14.23
C PRO A 269 -2.49 11.64 14.43
N SER A 270 -3.64 11.72 13.80
CA SER A 270 -4.63 12.75 14.11
C SER A 270 -5.79 12.16 14.91
N TRP A 271 -6.56 13.06 15.53
CA TRP A 271 -7.74 12.74 16.30
C TRP A 271 -8.80 13.84 16.13
N GLU A 272 -10.03 13.46 15.85
CA GLU A 272 -11.13 14.37 15.49
C GLU A 272 -11.51 15.34 16.61
N HIS A 273 -11.37 14.93 17.87
CA HIS A 273 -11.86 15.69 19.02
C HIS A 273 -10.76 16.51 19.74
N GLY A 274 -9.59 16.67 19.13
CA GLY A 274 -8.50 17.41 19.72
C GLY A 274 -7.15 17.19 19.05
N ASP A 275 -6.09 17.65 19.71
CA ASP A 275 -4.73 17.58 19.20
C ASP A 275 -3.94 16.43 19.88
N VAL A 276 -3.01 15.84 19.14
CA VAL A 276 -2.01 14.95 19.68
C VAL A 276 -0.89 15.76 20.30
N PHE A 277 -0.74 15.69 21.62
CA PHE A 277 0.30 16.44 22.34
C PHE A 277 1.68 15.75 22.16
N PHE A 278 1.75 14.44 22.42
CA PHE A 278 2.91 13.61 22.05
C PHE A 278 2.56 12.12 22.09
N CYS A 279 3.42 11.30 21.47
CA CYS A 279 3.33 9.85 21.53
C CYS A 279 4.58 9.26 22.23
N SER A 280 4.37 8.20 22.99
CA SER A 280 5.41 7.33 23.52
C SER A 280 5.21 5.90 23.01
N ASP A 281 5.94 4.94 23.55
CA ASP A 281 5.92 3.57 23.03
C ASP A 281 4.54 2.93 23.09
N GLU A 282 3.83 3.07 24.24
CA GLU A 282 2.52 2.47 24.47
C GLU A 282 1.38 3.49 24.56
N HIS A 283 1.67 4.79 24.65
CA HIS A 283 0.67 5.79 24.96
C HIS A 283 0.71 6.97 24.00
N THR A 284 -0.47 7.54 23.75
CA THR A 284 -0.61 8.86 23.13
C THR A 284 -1.30 9.79 24.12
N THR A 285 -0.71 10.96 24.35
CA THR A 285 -1.32 12.06 25.12
C THR A 285 -2.08 12.96 24.16
N LEU A 286 -3.36 13.16 24.45
CA LEU A 286 -4.29 13.94 23.66
C LEU A 286 -4.74 15.18 24.43
N SER A 287 -4.87 16.30 23.72
CA SER A 287 -5.44 17.56 24.21
C SER A 287 -6.83 17.72 23.61
N PRO A 288 -7.90 17.29 24.28
CA PRO A 288 -9.26 17.37 23.75
C PRO A 288 -9.73 18.84 23.67
N HIS A 289 -10.52 19.17 22.64
CA HIS A 289 -11.19 20.47 22.52
C HIS A 289 -12.15 20.69 23.71
N GLU A 290 -12.77 19.64 24.23
CA GLU A 290 -13.65 19.65 25.39
C GLU A 290 -13.11 18.72 26.49
N PRO A 291 -12.24 19.19 27.40
CA PRO A 291 -11.55 18.34 28.37
C PRO A 291 -12.47 17.60 29.36
N THR A 292 -13.67 18.15 29.63
CA THR A 292 -14.62 17.55 30.60
C THR A 292 -15.50 16.45 30.00
N ALA A 293 -15.41 16.23 28.68
CA ALA A 293 -16.24 15.22 28.00
C ALA A 293 -15.70 13.78 28.13
N TRP A 294 -14.47 13.59 28.66
CA TRP A 294 -13.76 12.31 28.60
C TRP A 294 -13.58 11.66 29.96
N SER A 295 -13.70 10.32 29.97
CA SER A 295 -13.55 9.47 31.14
C SER A 295 -12.62 8.29 30.87
N VAL A 296 -12.01 7.73 31.91
CA VAL A 296 -11.27 6.47 31.80
C VAL A 296 -12.22 5.37 31.35
N GLY A 297 -11.84 4.61 30.35
CA GLY A 297 -12.63 3.58 29.69
C GLY A 297 -13.31 4.03 28.38
N ASP A 298 -13.33 5.31 28.07
CA ASP A 298 -13.86 5.79 26.80
C ASP A 298 -12.97 5.33 25.62
N LEU A 299 -13.61 5.03 24.50
CA LEU A 299 -12.91 4.63 23.26
C LEU A 299 -12.58 5.85 22.40
N VAL A 300 -11.40 5.83 21.83
CA VAL A 300 -10.86 6.85 20.93
C VAL A 300 -10.39 6.18 19.65
N ARG A 301 -10.68 6.78 18.49
CA ARG A 301 -10.17 6.34 17.20
C ARG A 301 -9.08 7.30 16.72
N LEU A 302 -7.84 6.82 16.66
CA LEU A 302 -6.69 7.56 16.13
C LEU A 302 -6.54 7.28 14.63
N GLN A 303 -6.35 8.33 13.83
CA GLN A 303 -6.11 8.21 12.40
C GLN A 303 -4.58 8.22 12.16
N PRO A 304 -3.98 7.13 11.64
CA PRO A 304 -2.54 7.05 11.46
C PRO A 304 -2.04 8.02 10.38
N ALA A 305 -0.80 8.50 10.55
CA ALA A 305 -0.13 9.33 9.55
C ALA A 305 0.44 8.52 8.38
N HIS A 306 0.64 7.21 8.56
CA HIS A 306 1.12 6.32 7.51
C HIS A 306 0.48 4.92 7.66
N VAL A 307 -0.22 4.50 6.61
CA VAL A 307 -0.97 3.23 6.61
C VAL A 307 -0.06 2.01 6.67
N ASP A 308 0.94 1.91 5.79
CA ASP A 308 1.78 0.72 5.60
C ASP A 308 2.46 0.21 6.89
N PRO A 309 3.22 1.04 7.65
CA PRO A 309 3.85 0.59 8.90
C PRO A 309 2.84 0.44 10.04
N THR A 310 1.71 1.15 10.02
CA THR A 310 0.66 0.96 11.03
C THR A 310 0.05 -0.43 10.90
N VAL A 311 -0.38 -0.81 9.71
CA VAL A 311 -0.94 -2.15 9.46
C VAL A 311 0.05 -3.25 9.86
N ALA A 312 1.34 -3.09 9.55
CA ALA A 312 2.37 -4.08 9.88
C ALA A 312 2.52 -4.37 11.39
N LYS A 313 2.06 -3.48 12.28
CA LYS A 313 2.15 -3.65 13.74
C LYS A 313 0.99 -4.48 14.33
N HIS A 314 -0.04 -4.77 13.55
CA HIS A 314 -1.22 -5.50 13.99
C HIS A 314 -1.31 -6.87 13.34
N GLU A 315 -1.99 -7.81 14.00
CA GLU A 315 -2.20 -9.18 13.48
C GLU A 315 -3.47 -9.30 12.65
N GLN A 316 -4.41 -8.38 12.86
CA GLN A 316 -5.71 -8.39 12.20
C GLN A 316 -6.30 -6.99 12.13
N MET A 317 -7.22 -6.79 11.19
CA MET A 317 -8.08 -5.63 11.06
C MET A 317 -9.52 -6.05 11.35
N TRP A 318 -10.21 -5.29 12.18
CA TRP A 318 -11.63 -5.46 12.43
C TRP A 318 -12.41 -4.57 11.48
N VAL A 319 -13.22 -5.18 10.61
CA VAL A 319 -14.08 -4.45 9.69
C VAL A 319 -15.37 -4.10 10.41
N VAL A 320 -15.73 -2.83 10.39
CA VAL A 320 -16.87 -2.31 11.17
C VAL A 320 -17.84 -1.53 10.27
N ASP A 321 -19.10 -1.54 10.69
CA ASP A 321 -20.15 -0.64 10.21
C ASP A 321 -20.65 0.14 11.45
N GLY A 322 -20.14 1.36 11.60
CA GLY A 322 -20.28 2.11 12.86
C GLY A 322 -19.63 1.35 14.02
N ASP A 323 -20.43 1.01 15.03
CA ASP A 323 -19.96 0.27 16.21
C ASP A 323 -20.00 -1.26 16.05
N THR A 324 -20.61 -1.78 14.97
CA THR A 324 -20.83 -3.21 14.77
C THR A 324 -19.66 -3.83 13.99
N ILE A 325 -19.11 -4.92 14.50
CA ILE A 325 -18.11 -5.71 13.77
C ILE A 325 -18.83 -6.57 12.73
N VAL A 326 -18.47 -6.41 11.46
CA VAL A 326 -19.08 -7.12 10.33
C VAL A 326 -18.16 -8.15 9.70
N ASP A 327 -16.83 -8.00 9.85
CA ASP A 327 -15.83 -8.93 9.33
C ASP A 327 -14.50 -8.79 10.09
N ARG A 328 -13.55 -9.67 9.80
CA ARG A 328 -12.19 -9.66 10.33
C ARG A 328 -11.20 -10.11 9.27
N TRP A 329 -10.22 -9.30 8.98
CA TRP A 329 -9.17 -9.58 8.00
C TRP A 329 -7.83 -9.81 8.70
N ALA A 330 -7.18 -10.94 8.43
CA ALA A 330 -5.84 -11.21 8.93
C ALA A 330 -4.80 -10.29 8.24
N VAL A 331 -3.81 -9.83 9.00
CA VAL A 331 -2.62 -9.14 8.46
C VAL A 331 -1.52 -10.19 8.27
N ASP A 332 -1.72 -11.07 7.32
CA ASP A 332 -0.91 -12.29 7.11
C ASP A 332 0.27 -12.11 6.15
N LEU A 333 0.33 -10.97 5.43
CA LEU A 333 1.42 -10.60 4.54
C LEU A 333 2.48 -9.72 5.21
N ARG A 334 2.41 -9.50 6.51
CA ARG A 334 3.43 -8.75 7.26
C ARG A 334 4.74 -9.53 7.37
N GLY A 335 5.82 -8.82 7.58
CA GLY A 335 7.18 -9.37 7.63
C GLY A 335 7.90 -9.24 6.29
N TRP A 336 9.06 -9.86 6.22
CA TRP A 336 10.00 -9.72 5.08
C TRP A 336 10.33 -11.05 4.42
#